data_8f5b73378a6b46ab6192810162a814f1
#
_entry.id   8f5b73378a6b46ab6192810162a814f1
#
_cell.length_a   1.000
_cell.length_b   1.000
_cell.length_c   1.000
_cell.angle_alpha   90.00
_cell.angle_beta   90.00
_cell.angle_gamma   90.00
#
_symmetry.space_group_name_H-M   'P 1'
#
loop_
_entity.id
_entity.type
_entity.pdbx_description
1 polymer ?
#
loop_
_entity_poly.entity_id
_entity_poly.type
_entity_poly.pdbx_seq_one_letter_code
_entity_poly.pdbx_strand_id
1 'polypeptide(L)'
;MALISRAVQARTRPRPSLARAAFAVGAIVVAVTVAACGNGSSAGGSSGGTAAGANDGFKQAAQSAGTLTVWVDSSRVPAAQAYAKAHPDVKLNIVTYDGDANGSNTLQTKVDLYDRTGSGWPDVVFSAENNEVSWAQPAGFTAPLNKGLIPSSLLRQFSPGALDPCTVNGTVYCLRNDLAPTMLWYNAPLMKQWGYQVPTTWPQYEQIGEEVAKQHPGYIVGAAGDTFTPEIFMWASQCQANGITGIRAVTVNVTSSNCTRMASLLDTLIQDKSMSKLSAFSSAFDKQEKGKVLMVPAPVWFAGAVFDSKSGLNTPADQIAAAPMPQWPGSTPATGDVGGGTWLLSAHSAHLTAAVNFIEWVTTNDAYQADLAPGLPAYAPAAKAWLAGQQKIGYFADDIAPAVQQVSGQVWSGWGYGKFSQEAIWAATITPGITAGKSILSMLPAWQTAITNYATAAGYQVSH
;
A
#
# COMPACT_ATOMS: atom_id res chain seq x y z
N MET A 1 16.79 37.06 -46.92
CA MET A 1 15.90 38.20 -46.71
C MET A 1 15.28 38.10 -45.33
N ALA A 2 15.75 38.98 -44.50
CA ALA A 2 15.21 39.62 -43.30
C ALA A 2 14.79 38.77 -42.08
N LEU A 3 15.67 38.83 -41.09
CA LEU A 3 15.48 38.69 -39.66
C LEU A 3 14.40 39.63 -39.12
N ILE A 4 13.56 39.16 -38.18
CA ILE A 4 13.01 40.01 -37.12
C ILE A 4 13.12 39.27 -35.78
N SER A 5 14.09 39.73 -34.98
CA SER A 5 14.28 39.47 -33.56
C SER A 5 13.23 40.26 -32.76
N ARG A 6 12.55 39.61 -31.79
CA ARG A 6 11.83 40.30 -30.73
C ARG A 6 12.35 39.86 -29.37
N ALA A 7 13.08 40.76 -28.76
CA ALA A 7 13.49 40.70 -27.36
C ALA A 7 12.26 40.88 -26.44
N VAL A 8 12.09 40.00 -25.46
CA VAL A 8 11.14 40.16 -24.35
C VAL A 8 11.89 40.69 -23.14
N GLN A 9 11.59 41.92 -22.76
CA GLN A 9 12.11 42.57 -21.55
C GLN A 9 11.55 41.90 -20.29
N ALA A 10 12.43 41.48 -19.40
CA ALA A 10 12.12 41.05 -18.05
C ALA A 10 11.75 42.26 -17.17
N ARG A 11 10.53 42.32 -16.67
CA ARG A 11 10.10 43.26 -15.63
C ARG A 11 10.43 42.68 -14.26
N THR A 12 11.36 43.29 -13.57
CA THR A 12 11.68 43.09 -12.17
C THR A 12 10.58 43.70 -11.29
N ARG A 13 10.00 42.87 -10.37
CA ARG A 13 9.13 43.36 -9.29
C ARG A 13 9.94 43.53 -8.01
N PRO A 14 9.70 44.61 -7.22
CA PRO A 14 10.40 44.84 -5.96
C PRO A 14 9.90 43.93 -4.85
N ARG A 15 10.83 43.49 -3.98
CA ARG A 15 10.58 42.72 -2.76
C ARG A 15 10.02 43.64 -1.65
N PRO A 16 9.01 43.25 -0.87
CA PRO A 16 8.64 43.96 0.35
C PRO A 16 9.58 43.62 1.50
N SER A 17 9.98 44.62 2.25
CA SER A 17 10.81 44.62 3.43
C SER A 17 10.07 44.02 4.63
N LEU A 18 10.71 43.13 5.37
CA LEU A 18 10.25 42.56 6.64
C LEU A 18 10.38 43.60 7.77
N ALA A 19 9.25 44.08 8.27
CA ALA A 19 9.19 44.80 9.54
C ALA A 19 9.14 43.79 10.71
N ARG A 20 10.10 43.92 11.63
CA ARG A 20 10.13 43.17 12.88
C ARG A 20 9.07 43.74 13.84
N ALA A 21 8.07 42.95 14.22
CA ALA A 21 7.19 43.22 15.35
C ALA A 21 7.66 42.39 16.53
N ALA A 22 8.03 43.09 17.59
CA ALA A 22 8.33 42.52 18.91
C ALA A 22 7.00 42.26 19.63
N PHE A 23 6.75 41.04 20.09
CA PHE A 23 5.64 40.73 21.00
C PHE A 23 6.15 40.51 22.39
N ALA A 24 5.58 41.29 23.32
CA ALA A 24 5.80 41.22 24.77
C ALA A 24 5.08 39.97 25.32
N VAL A 25 5.78 39.25 26.18
CA VAL A 25 5.27 38.09 26.94
C VAL A 25 4.51 38.61 28.16
N GLY A 26 3.20 38.42 28.19
CA GLY A 26 2.36 38.59 29.36
C GLY A 26 2.04 37.22 29.98
N ALA A 27 2.55 36.97 31.16
CA ALA A 27 2.23 35.79 31.96
C ALA A 27 0.88 35.96 32.65
N ILE A 28 -0.08 35.10 32.36
CA ILE A 28 -1.34 34.98 33.12
C ILE A 28 -1.27 33.69 33.95
N VAL A 29 -1.24 33.85 35.25
CA VAL A 29 -1.39 32.79 36.23
C VAL A 29 -2.88 32.52 36.42
N VAL A 30 -3.35 31.32 36.11
CA VAL A 30 -4.70 30.86 36.43
C VAL A 30 -4.62 29.88 37.59
N ALA A 31 -5.18 30.26 38.71
CA ALA A 31 -5.33 29.39 39.87
C ALA A 31 -6.45 28.37 39.66
N VAL A 32 -6.14 27.10 39.85
CA VAL A 32 -7.11 26.01 39.85
C VAL A 32 -7.60 25.76 41.26
N THR A 33 -8.88 26.02 41.52
CA THR A 33 -9.56 25.57 42.74
C THR A 33 -10.15 24.18 42.54
N VAL A 34 -9.68 23.25 43.35
CA VAL A 34 -10.25 21.91 43.52
C VAL A 34 -11.42 22.00 44.48
N ALA A 35 -12.61 21.55 44.02
CA ALA A 35 -13.73 21.27 44.91
C ALA A 35 -14.06 19.78 44.81
N ALA A 36 -13.91 19.07 45.89
CA ALA A 36 -14.34 17.71 46.11
C ALA A 36 -15.67 17.66 46.83
N CYS A 37 -16.35 16.53 46.70
CA CYS A 37 -17.43 16.00 47.52
C CYS A 37 -18.87 16.05 46.97
N GLY A 38 -19.46 14.82 46.93
CA GLY A 38 -20.88 14.64 47.11
C GLY A 38 -21.39 13.27 46.66
N ASN A 39 -21.41 12.35 47.60
CA ASN A 39 -22.03 11.03 47.55
C ASN A 39 -23.55 11.13 47.46
N GLY A 40 -24.21 10.30 46.64
CA GLY A 40 -25.67 10.19 46.60
C GLY A 40 -26.12 8.95 45.87
N SER A 41 -26.39 7.87 46.62
CA SER A 41 -27.06 6.65 46.17
C SER A 41 -28.55 6.88 45.98
N SER A 42 -29.14 6.39 44.93
CA SER A 42 -30.50 5.87 44.92
C SER A 42 -30.76 4.89 43.80
N ALA A 43 -31.39 3.82 44.14
CA ALA A 43 -31.71 2.61 43.41
C ALA A 43 -32.91 2.72 42.46
N GLY A 44 -32.92 1.87 41.44
CA GLY A 44 -34.18 1.30 40.96
C GLY A 44 -34.52 1.62 39.51
N GLY A 45 -34.43 0.63 38.64
CA GLY A 45 -34.98 0.66 37.29
C GLY A 45 -34.37 -0.38 36.36
N SER A 46 -34.82 -1.64 36.50
CA SER A 46 -34.49 -2.74 35.59
C SER A 46 -35.16 -2.49 34.23
N SER A 47 -34.35 -2.37 33.18
CA SER A 47 -34.75 -2.64 31.81
C SER A 47 -33.61 -3.30 31.06
N GLY A 48 -33.89 -4.48 30.47
CA GLY A 48 -32.91 -5.36 29.83
C GLY A 48 -32.15 -4.67 28.70
N GLY A 49 -30.90 -4.39 28.97
CA GLY A 49 -29.91 -3.97 27.98
C GLY A 49 -29.09 -5.19 27.58
N THR A 50 -29.16 -5.55 26.32
CA THR A 50 -28.18 -6.39 25.65
C THR A 50 -26.76 -5.95 26.06
N ALA A 51 -25.94 -6.89 26.49
CA ALA A 51 -24.57 -6.67 26.91
C ALA A 51 -23.80 -5.96 25.77
N ALA A 52 -23.58 -4.66 25.92
CA ALA A 52 -22.66 -3.91 25.09
C ALA A 52 -21.24 -4.44 25.42
N GLY A 53 -20.66 -5.19 24.50
CA GLY A 53 -19.24 -5.56 24.56
C GLY A 53 -18.39 -4.30 24.70
N ALA A 54 -17.27 -4.40 25.41
CA ALA A 54 -16.37 -3.30 25.65
C ALA A 54 -15.92 -2.69 24.31
N ASN A 55 -16.43 -1.49 24.02
CA ASN A 55 -16.13 -0.74 22.79
C ASN A 55 -14.81 0.03 22.99
N ASP A 56 -13.66 -0.57 23.11
CA ASP A 56 -12.30 0.04 23.18
C ASP A 56 -12.26 1.59 23.29
N GLY A 57 -13.18 2.18 24.02
CA GLY A 57 -13.35 3.63 24.13
C GLY A 57 -14.02 4.33 22.92
N PHE A 58 -14.42 3.59 21.89
CA PHE A 58 -15.13 4.15 20.72
C PHE A 58 -16.46 4.78 21.12
N LYS A 59 -16.58 6.07 20.84
CA LYS A 59 -17.81 6.83 21.04
C LYS A 59 -18.39 7.20 19.68
N GLN A 60 -19.46 6.53 19.32
CA GLN A 60 -20.17 6.79 18.06
C GLN A 60 -20.65 8.26 18.00
N ALA A 61 -20.41 8.91 16.87
CA ALA A 61 -20.96 10.24 16.58
C ALA A 61 -22.50 10.20 16.51
N ALA A 62 -23.15 11.33 16.71
CA ALA A 62 -24.59 11.44 16.53
C ALA A 62 -24.96 11.13 15.07
N GLN A 63 -25.92 10.22 14.89
CA GLN A 63 -26.28 9.73 13.56
C GLN A 63 -27.38 10.58 12.91
N SER A 64 -27.26 10.82 11.61
CA SER A 64 -28.23 11.57 10.79
C SER A 64 -28.36 10.94 9.40
N ALA A 65 -29.48 11.22 8.73
CA ALA A 65 -29.58 10.97 7.30
C ALA A 65 -28.81 12.04 6.52
N GLY A 66 -28.14 11.65 5.42
CA GLY A 66 -27.38 12.61 4.63
C GLY A 66 -26.66 12.00 3.44
N THR A 67 -25.71 12.75 2.93
CA THR A 67 -24.85 12.32 1.83
C THR A 67 -23.60 11.65 2.39
N LEU A 68 -23.34 10.43 1.97
CA LEU A 68 -22.15 9.67 2.34
C LEU A 68 -20.93 10.22 1.57
N THR A 69 -19.93 10.73 2.25
CA THR A 69 -18.70 11.23 1.65
C THR A 69 -17.64 10.12 1.63
N VAL A 70 -17.25 9.72 0.43
CA VAL A 70 -16.29 8.62 0.20
C VAL A 70 -15.06 9.14 -0.53
N TRP A 71 -13.89 8.98 0.06
CA TRP A 71 -12.62 9.33 -0.55
C TRP A 71 -11.99 8.10 -1.18
N VAL A 72 -11.58 8.22 -2.44
CA VAL A 72 -10.99 7.13 -3.22
C VAL A 72 -9.87 7.65 -4.14
N ASP A 73 -8.95 6.79 -4.51
CA ASP A 73 -8.06 7.05 -5.64
C ASP A 73 -8.80 6.91 -6.99
N SER A 74 -8.16 7.28 -8.07
CA SER A 74 -8.75 7.20 -9.42
C SER A 74 -9.12 5.76 -9.83
N SER A 75 -8.37 4.76 -9.35
CA SER A 75 -8.59 3.34 -9.66
C SER A 75 -9.79 2.74 -8.91
N ARG A 76 -10.22 3.36 -7.80
CA ARG A 76 -11.37 2.94 -6.98
C ARG A 76 -12.63 3.77 -7.20
N VAL A 77 -12.56 4.80 -8.05
CA VAL A 77 -13.78 5.49 -8.52
C VAL A 77 -14.82 4.51 -9.10
N PRO A 78 -14.45 3.50 -9.91
CA PRO A 78 -15.41 2.48 -10.39
C PRO A 78 -16.12 1.71 -9.27
N ALA A 79 -15.46 1.44 -8.13
CA ALA A 79 -16.08 0.79 -6.97
C ALA A 79 -17.22 1.63 -6.40
N ALA A 80 -16.97 2.92 -6.14
CA ALA A 80 -17.96 3.85 -5.62
C ALA A 80 -19.11 4.07 -6.62
N GLN A 81 -18.83 4.13 -7.92
CA GLN A 81 -19.85 4.24 -8.97
C GLN A 81 -20.71 2.98 -9.09
N ALA A 82 -20.10 1.79 -8.98
CA ALA A 82 -20.84 0.53 -9.00
C ALA A 82 -21.78 0.41 -7.80
N TYR A 83 -21.32 0.82 -6.61
CA TYR A 83 -22.16 0.90 -5.42
C TYR A 83 -23.32 1.87 -5.63
N ALA A 84 -23.07 3.08 -6.10
CA ALA A 84 -24.12 4.08 -6.36
C ALA A 84 -25.16 3.58 -7.36
N LYS A 85 -24.75 2.82 -8.38
CA LYS A 85 -25.66 2.20 -9.34
C LYS A 85 -26.52 1.10 -8.71
N ALA A 86 -25.96 0.31 -7.80
CA ALA A 86 -26.68 -0.75 -7.09
C ALA A 86 -27.61 -0.21 -5.98
N HIS A 87 -27.29 0.96 -5.42
CA HIS A 87 -28.00 1.61 -4.30
C HIS A 87 -28.40 3.05 -4.64
N PRO A 88 -29.37 3.28 -5.56
CA PRO A 88 -29.71 4.61 -6.06
C PRO A 88 -30.40 5.51 -5.00
N ASP A 89 -30.84 4.94 -3.89
CA ASP A 89 -31.39 5.64 -2.72
C ASP A 89 -30.28 6.26 -1.84
N VAL A 90 -29.03 5.80 -1.95
CA VAL A 90 -27.89 6.34 -1.20
C VAL A 90 -27.23 7.49 -1.98
N LYS A 91 -27.25 8.68 -1.38
CA LYS A 91 -26.52 9.83 -1.97
C LYS A 91 -25.05 9.73 -1.65
N LEU A 92 -24.19 9.59 -2.67
CA LEU A 92 -22.73 9.59 -2.54
C LEU A 92 -22.13 10.93 -2.98
N ASN A 93 -21.14 11.40 -2.20
CA ASN A 93 -20.18 12.41 -2.58
C ASN A 93 -18.82 11.72 -2.75
N ILE A 94 -18.42 11.45 -3.99
CA ILE A 94 -17.15 10.77 -4.30
C ILE A 94 -16.07 11.84 -4.47
N VAL A 95 -15.08 11.81 -3.58
CA VAL A 95 -13.92 12.70 -3.60
C VAL A 95 -12.70 11.91 -4.05
N THR A 96 -12.08 12.31 -5.15
CA THR A 96 -10.85 11.68 -5.64
C THR A 96 -9.63 12.34 -5.02
N TYR A 97 -8.69 11.53 -4.52
CA TYR A 97 -7.40 11.96 -4.01
C TYR A 97 -6.31 10.96 -4.46
N ASP A 98 -5.07 11.11 -4.00
CA ASP A 98 -3.94 10.26 -4.43
C ASP A 98 -3.94 8.83 -3.84
N GLY A 99 -4.82 8.56 -2.87
CA GLY A 99 -4.91 7.24 -2.21
C GLY A 99 -3.75 6.95 -1.26
N ASP A 100 -2.99 7.96 -0.85
CA ASP A 100 -1.73 7.87 -0.10
C ASP A 100 -0.64 7.03 -0.79
N ALA A 101 -0.81 6.74 -2.07
CA ALA A 101 0.13 5.95 -2.84
C ALA A 101 1.56 6.50 -2.75
N ASN A 102 2.53 5.60 -2.70
CA ASN A 102 3.95 5.91 -2.51
C ASN A 102 4.26 6.65 -1.20
N GLY A 103 3.45 6.48 -0.17
CA GLY A 103 3.63 7.08 1.15
C GLY A 103 3.46 8.60 1.17
N SER A 104 2.50 9.15 0.42
CA SER A 104 2.26 10.60 0.34
C SER A 104 1.75 11.21 1.65
N ASN A 105 1.11 10.41 2.52
CA ASN A 105 0.50 10.82 3.79
C ASN A 105 -0.54 11.94 3.67
N THR A 106 -1.24 12.02 2.53
CA THR A 106 -2.28 13.03 2.28
C THR A 106 -3.44 12.88 3.26
N LEU A 107 -3.90 11.64 3.51
CA LEU A 107 -4.98 11.36 4.45
C LEU A 107 -4.60 11.76 5.88
N GLN A 108 -3.43 11.35 6.37
CA GLN A 108 -2.95 11.70 7.70
C GLN A 108 -2.90 13.22 7.90
N THR A 109 -2.35 13.95 6.91
CA THR A 109 -2.29 15.42 6.95
C THR A 109 -3.69 16.05 7.03
N LYS A 110 -4.67 15.48 6.33
CA LYS A 110 -6.06 15.96 6.36
C LYS A 110 -6.74 15.64 7.68
N VAL A 111 -6.54 14.45 8.23
CA VAL A 111 -7.07 14.07 9.55
C VAL A 111 -6.54 15.00 10.63
N ASP A 112 -5.23 15.29 10.66
CA ASP A 112 -4.62 16.24 11.59
C ASP A 112 -5.25 17.64 11.50
N LEU A 113 -5.68 18.06 10.32
CA LEU A 113 -6.40 19.33 10.13
C LEU A 113 -7.83 19.26 10.67
N TYR A 114 -8.56 18.17 10.37
CA TYR A 114 -9.94 18.00 10.82
C TYR A 114 -10.04 17.86 12.34
N ASP A 115 -9.07 17.21 12.98
CA ASP A 115 -8.97 17.14 14.44
C ASP A 115 -8.86 18.53 15.07
N ARG A 116 -8.10 19.44 14.44
CA ARG A 116 -7.97 20.83 14.90
C ARG A 116 -9.23 21.66 14.67
N THR A 117 -9.98 21.40 13.60
CA THR A 117 -11.18 22.15 13.22
C THR A 117 -12.46 21.57 13.79
N GLY A 118 -12.43 20.32 14.22
CA GLY A 118 -13.60 19.58 14.72
C GLY A 118 -14.63 19.22 13.65
N SER A 119 -14.22 19.29 12.36
CA SER A 119 -15.16 19.03 11.23
C SER A 119 -14.41 18.74 9.93
N GLY A 120 -15.14 18.16 8.96
CA GLY A 120 -14.64 17.93 7.59
C GLY A 120 -14.19 16.50 7.30
N TRP A 121 -14.27 15.59 8.29
CA TRP A 121 -13.92 14.18 8.07
C TRP A 121 -14.79 13.53 7.00
N PRO A 122 -14.21 12.71 6.11
CA PRO A 122 -14.98 11.81 5.26
C PRO A 122 -15.66 10.74 6.10
N ASP A 123 -16.67 10.06 5.54
CA ASP A 123 -17.31 8.91 6.17
C ASP A 123 -16.51 7.63 5.92
N VAL A 124 -16.02 7.46 4.69
CA VAL A 124 -15.21 6.32 4.25
C VAL A 124 -14.02 6.80 3.47
N VAL A 125 -12.88 6.14 3.66
CA VAL A 125 -11.66 6.40 2.88
C VAL A 125 -11.09 5.08 2.38
N PHE A 126 -10.73 5.03 1.11
CA PHE A 126 -9.81 4.04 0.56
C PHE A 126 -8.40 4.59 0.59
N SER A 127 -7.45 3.84 1.14
CA SER A 127 -6.01 4.09 0.95
C SER A 127 -5.38 2.93 0.17
N ALA A 128 -4.45 3.22 -0.72
CA ALA A 128 -3.67 2.22 -1.45
C ALA A 128 -2.65 1.52 -0.54
N GLU A 129 -2.27 2.17 0.56
CA GLU A 129 -1.33 1.65 1.54
C GLU A 129 -1.98 0.62 2.47
N ASN A 130 -1.17 -0.28 3.02
CA ASN A 130 -1.61 -1.31 3.94
C ASN A 130 -1.24 -1.04 5.40
N ASN A 131 -0.56 0.05 5.70
CA ASN A 131 -0.10 0.42 7.04
C ASN A 131 -0.92 1.51 7.74
N GLU A 132 -2.00 1.99 7.13
CA GLU A 132 -2.80 3.14 7.58
C GLU A 132 -3.34 3.01 9.01
N VAL A 133 -3.79 1.81 9.39
CA VAL A 133 -4.36 1.58 10.73
C VAL A 133 -3.35 1.87 11.83
N SER A 134 -2.05 1.72 11.56
CA SER A 134 -0.99 1.96 12.53
C SER A 134 -0.97 3.40 13.09
N TRP A 135 -1.36 4.39 12.28
CA TRP A 135 -1.49 5.78 12.69
C TRP A 135 -2.95 6.20 12.87
N ALA A 136 -3.88 5.74 12.01
CA ALA A 136 -5.29 6.16 12.03
C ALA A 136 -6.03 5.71 13.29
N GLN A 137 -5.69 4.53 13.83
CA GLN A 137 -6.27 4.04 15.08
C GLN A 137 -5.84 4.89 16.30
N PRO A 138 -4.56 5.15 16.56
CA PRO A 138 -4.18 6.00 17.68
C PRO A 138 -4.55 7.48 17.50
N ALA A 139 -4.76 7.96 16.28
CA ALA A 139 -5.35 9.26 16.00
C ALA A 139 -6.87 9.32 16.26
N GLY A 140 -7.53 8.18 16.52
CA GLY A 140 -8.99 8.16 16.73
C GLY A 140 -9.80 8.32 15.45
N PHE A 141 -9.18 8.25 14.28
CA PHE A 141 -9.89 8.43 13.02
C PHE A 141 -10.75 7.23 12.64
N THR A 142 -10.27 6.00 12.85
CA THR A 142 -10.94 4.80 12.35
C THR A 142 -11.78 4.09 13.39
N ALA A 143 -12.99 3.63 13.00
CA ALA A 143 -13.95 2.93 13.87
C ALA A 143 -13.59 1.43 14.03
N PRO A 144 -13.84 0.82 15.20
CA PRO A 144 -13.62 -0.60 15.46
C PRO A 144 -14.72 -1.45 14.82
N LEU A 145 -14.42 -2.12 13.71
CA LEU A 145 -15.41 -2.82 12.88
C LEU A 145 -15.98 -4.07 13.54
N ASN A 146 -15.16 -4.89 14.23
CA ASN A 146 -15.60 -6.13 14.87
C ASN A 146 -16.25 -5.92 16.26
N LYS A 147 -16.52 -4.69 16.65
CA LYS A 147 -17.22 -4.32 17.91
C LYS A 147 -18.71 -3.99 17.65
N GLY A 148 -19.36 -4.80 16.82
CA GLY A 148 -20.79 -4.70 16.53
C GLY A 148 -21.14 -3.96 15.24
N LEU A 149 -20.16 -3.47 14.47
CA LEU A 149 -20.40 -2.83 13.17
C LEU A 149 -20.47 -3.86 12.05
N ILE A 150 -19.51 -4.81 12.01
CA ILE A 150 -19.45 -5.86 11.00
C ILE A 150 -19.53 -7.24 11.69
N PRO A 151 -20.37 -8.16 11.18
CA PRO A 151 -20.53 -9.49 11.77
C PRO A 151 -19.22 -10.28 11.69
N SER A 152 -18.84 -10.99 12.77
CA SER A 152 -17.69 -11.86 12.79
C SER A 152 -17.75 -12.98 11.74
N SER A 153 -18.96 -13.39 11.33
CA SER A 153 -19.18 -14.37 10.26
C SER A 153 -18.68 -13.86 8.90
N LEU A 154 -18.83 -12.57 8.63
CA LEU A 154 -18.29 -11.94 7.42
C LEU A 154 -16.76 -11.82 7.48
N LEU A 155 -16.24 -11.29 8.60
CA LEU A 155 -14.79 -11.09 8.77
C LEU A 155 -14.00 -12.40 8.61
N ARG A 156 -14.56 -13.54 9.05
CA ARG A 156 -13.93 -14.86 8.86
C ARG A 156 -13.90 -15.37 7.42
N GLN A 157 -14.57 -14.72 6.49
CA GLN A 157 -14.56 -15.07 5.07
C GLN A 157 -13.47 -14.33 4.29
N PHE A 158 -12.77 -13.40 4.92
CA PHE A 158 -11.54 -12.86 4.33
C PHE A 158 -10.44 -13.94 4.33
N SER A 159 -9.57 -13.88 3.34
CA SER A 159 -8.46 -14.83 3.21
C SER A 159 -7.57 -14.82 4.46
N PRO A 160 -6.93 -15.94 4.83
CA PRO A 160 -6.03 -15.97 5.97
C PRO A 160 -4.96 -14.87 5.89
N GLY A 161 -4.76 -14.10 6.97
CA GLY A 161 -3.81 -12.99 7.03
C GLY A 161 -4.28 -11.69 6.33
N ALA A 162 -5.36 -11.72 5.57
CA ALA A 162 -5.84 -10.55 4.83
C ALA A 162 -6.15 -9.34 5.73
N LEU A 163 -6.64 -9.57 6.93
CA LEU A 163 -6.98 -8.51 7.89
C LEU A 163 -5.86 -8.19 8.89
N ASP A 164 -4.67 -8.77 8.75
CA ASP A 164 -3.54 -8.48 9.65
C ASP A 164 -3.17 -6.99 9.66
N PRO A 165 -3.02 -6.29 8.51
CA PRO A 165 -2.74 -4.85 8.48
C PRO A 165 -3.90 -4.01 9.04
N CYS A 166 -5.11 -4.57 9.10
CA CYS A 166 -6.30 -3.92 9.66
C CYS A 166 -6.49 -4.15 11.16
N THR A 167 -5.65 -4.98 11.80
CA THR A 167 -5.91 -5.49 13.15
C THR A 167 -4.90 -4.96 14.16
N VAL A 168 -5.39 -4.31 15.21
CA VAL A 168 -4.59 -3.87 16.36
C VAL A 168 -5.19 -4.49 17.62
N ASN A 169 -4.40 -5.27 18.38
CA ASN A 169 -4.84 -5.94 19.62
C ASN A 169 -6.16 -6.73 19.48
N GLY A 170 -6.34 -7.44 18.36
CA GLY A 170 -7.53 -8.23 18.07
C GLY A 170 -8.78 -7.41 17.67
N THR A 171 -8.65 -6.10 17.55
CA THR A 171 -9.70 -5.23 17.03
C THR A 171 -9.42 -4.88 15.58
N VAL A 172 -10.41 -5.08 14.70
CA VAL A 172 -10.33 -4.80 13.26
C VAL A 172 -10.79 -3.37 13.00
N TYR A 173 -9.98 -2.57 12.34
CA TYR A 173 -10.21 -1.15 12.09
C TYR A 173 -10.34 -0.78 10.60
N CYS A 174 -10.12 -1.71 9.70
CA CYS A 174 -10.37 -1.53 8.26
C CYS A 174 -10.79 -2.84 7.61
N LEU A 175 -11.28 -2.78 6.37
CA LEU A 175 -11.39 -3.95 5.51
C LEU A 175 -10.34 -3.87 4.40
N ARG A 176 -9.63 -4.97 4.18
CA ARG A 176 -8.67 -5.09 3.07
C ARG A 176 -9.44 -5.15 1.75
N ASN A 177 -8.99 -4.40 0.74
CA ASN A 177 -9.61 -4.42 -0.59
C ASN A 177 -9.13 -5.64 -1.40
N ASP A 178 -7.83 -5.73 -1.61
CA ASP A 178 -7.20 -6.80 -2.37
C ASP A 178 -5.92 -7.29 -1.70
N LEU A 179 -5.53 -8.53 -1.99
CA LEU A 179 -4.23 -9.09 -1.65
C LEU A 179 -3.25 -8.73 -2.77
N ALA A 180 -2.04 -8.39 -2.37
CA ALA A 180 -1.03 -7.97 -3.32
C ALA A 180 0.31 -8.73 -3.16
N PRO A 181 0.29 -10.07 -2.96
CA PRO A 181 1.52 -10.84 -2.85
C PRO A 181 2.34 -10.66 -4.14
N THR A 182 3.67 -10.65 -3.99
CA THR A 182 4.56 -10.59 -5.14
C THR A 182 4.81 -11.98 -5.73
N MET A 183 4.95 -12.02 -7.04
CA MET A 183 5.17 -13.24 -7.81
C MET A 183 6.12 -12.94 -8.97
N LEU A 184 6.59 -13.98 -9.65
CA LEU A 184 7.40 -13.83 -10.86
C LEU A 184 6.49 -13.83 -12.08
N TRP A 185 6.39 -12.69 -12.74
CA TRP A 185 5.80 -12.57 -14.07
C TRP A 185 6.87 -12.85 -15.13
N TYR A 186 6.54 -13.55 -16.19
CA TYR A 186 7.49 -13.84 -17.26
C TYR A 186 6.81 -13.94 -18.63
N ASN A 187 7.58 -13.66 -19.68
CA ASN A 187 7.17 -13.83 -21.07
C ASN A 187 7.39 -15.29 -21.49
N ALA A 188 6.32 -16.10 -21.49
CA ALA A 188 6.39 -17.54 -21.75
C ALA A 188 6.93 -17.88 -23.16
N PRO A 189 6.49 -17.21 -24.24
CA PRO A 189 7.09 -17.40 -25.57
C PRO A 189 8.59 -17.14 -25.64
N LEU A 190 9.08 -16.05 -25.02
CA LEU A 190 10.51 -15.72 -25.02
C LEU A 190 11.32 -16.71 -24.19
N MET A 191 10.84 -17.12 -23.00
CA MET A 191 11.49 -18.15 -22.19
C MET A 191 11.65 -19.45 -22.99
N LYS A 192 10.59 -19.89 -23.67
CA LYS A 192 10.61 -21.09 -24.52
C LYS A 192 11.55 -20.93 -25.73
N GLN A 193 11.49 -19.79 -26.41
CA GLN A 193 12.30 -19.50 -27.60
C GLN A 193 13.80 -19.53 -27.28
N TRP A 194 14.19 -19.02 -26.09
CA TRP A 194 15.60 -18.94 -25.68
C TRP A 194 16.05 -20.14 -24.85
N GLY A 195 15.15 -21.09 -24.55
CA GLY A 195 15.48 -22.32 -23.83
C GLY A 195 15.66 -22.13 -22.33
N TYR A 196 15.21 -21.00 -21.77
CA TYR A 196 15.27 -20.76 -20.33
C TYR A 196 14.16 -21.51 -19.59
N GLN A 197 14.52 -22.08 -18.44
CA GLN A 197 13.53 -22.59 -17.48
C GLN A 197 13.13 -21.49 -16.53
N VAL A 198 11.88 -21.51 -16.05
CA VAL A 198 11.40 -20.56 -15.06
C VAL A 198 12.20 -20.75 -13.75
N PRO A 199 12.90 -19.70 -13.25
CA PRO A 199 13.74 -19.86 -12.07
C PRO A 199 12.91 -20.07 -10.81
N THR A 200 13.31 -21.04 -9.98
CA THR A 200 12.69 -21.32 -8.69
C THR A 200 13.54 -20.80 -7.51
N THR A 201 14.77 -20.39 -7.80
CA THR A 201 15.69 -19.82 -6.81
C THR A 201 16.26 -18.48 -7.28
N TRP A 202 16.60 -17.61 -6.32
CA TRP A 202 17.22 -16.33 -6.62
C TRP A 202 18.56 -16.47 -7.35
N PRO A 203 19.45 -17.44 -7.04
CA PRO A 203 20.65 -17.69 -7.85
C PRO A 203 20.35 -18.07 -9.31
N GLN A 204 19.29 -18.87 -9.57
CA GLN A 204 18.88 -19.17 -10.95
C GLN A 204 18.34 -17.92 -11.67
N TYR A 205 17.58 -17.08 -10.96
CA TYR A 205 17.09 -15.81 -11.49
C TYR A 205 18.24 -14.87 -11.87
N GLU A 206 19.25 -14.73 -10.99
CA GLU A 206 20.47 -13.94 -11.23
C GLU A 206 21.22 -14.48 -12.46
N GLN A 207 21.46 -15.79 -12.53
CA GLN A 207 22.14 -16.43 -13.66
C GLN A 207 21.42 -16.14 -14.98
N ILE A 208 20.09 -16.26 -15.04
CA ILE A 208 19.31 -15.94 -16.25
C ILE A 208 19.48 -14.46 -16.60
N GLY A 209 19.45 -13.56 -15.62
CA GLY A 209 19.68 -12.13 -15.84
C GLY A 209 21.04 -11.82 -16.47
N GLU A 210 22.12 -12.45 -15.96
CA GLU A 210 23.47 -12.33 -16.53
C GLU A 210 23.55 -12.89 -17.95
N GLU A 211 22.89 -14.02 -18.21
CA GLU A 211 22.84 -14.62 -19.55
C GLU A 211 22.06 -13.72 -20.52
N VAL A 212 20.93 -13.17 -20.11
CA VAL A 212 20.13 -12.21 -20.90
C VAL A 212 20.96 -10.97 -21.25
N ALA A 213 21.71 -10.42 -20.30
CA ALA A 213 22.59 -9.29 -20.56
C ALA A 213 23.60 -9.56 -21.68
N LYS A 214 24.14 -10.80 -21.74
CA LYS A 214 25.17 -11.24 -22.71
C LYS A 214 24.56 -11.64 -24.06
N GLN A 215 23.47 -12.40 -24.05
CA GLN A 215 22.93 -13.05 -25.26
C GLN A 215 21.78 -12.25 -25.90
N HIS A 216 21.04 -11.47 -25.09
CA HIS A 216 19.88 -10.70 -25.51
C HIS A 216 19.94 -9.24 -24.99
N PRO A 217 21.01 -8.48 -25.36
CA PRO A 217 21.22 -7.14 -24.82
C PRO A 217 20.02 -6.23 -25.10
N GLY A 218 19.61 -5.50 -24.06
CA GLY A 218 18.44 -4.62 -24.10
C GLY A 218 17.14 -5.26 -23.61
N TYR A 219 17.12 -6.56 -23.30
CA TYR A 219 16.03 -7.19 -22.56
C TYR A 219 16.31 -7.14 -21.06
N ILE A 220 15.23 -7.11 -20.26
CA ILE A 220 15.28 -7.01 -18.81
C ILE A 220 14.62 -8.19 -18.11
N VAL A 221 15.09 -8.48 -16.92
CA VAL A 221 14.51 -9.48 -16.02
C VAL A 221 13.84 -8.85 -14.79
N GLY A 222 13.82 -7.52 -14.69
CA GLY A 222 13.19 -6.81 -13.57
C GLY A 222 13.38 -5.29 -13.63
N ALA A 223 12.82 -4.62 -12.63
CA ALA A 223 12.96 -3.18 -12.41
C ALA A 223 13.25 -2.90 -10.93
N ALA A 224 14.24 -2.05 -10.65
CA ALA A 224 14.67 -1.66 -9.30
C ALA A 224 14.62 -0.15 -9.05
N GLY A 225 14.12 0.63 -10.03
CA GLY A 225 13.97 2.09 -9.89
C GLY A 225 12.69 2.53 -9.21
N ASP A 226 11.84 1.58 -8.84
CA ASP A 226 10.54 1.83 -8.21
C ASP A 226 10.66 2.02 -6.69
N THR A 227 9.71 2.76 -6.12
CA THR A 227 9.57 2.92 -4.66
C THR A 227 9.15 1.61 -3.99
N PHE A 228 8.50 0.70 -4.74
CA PHE A 228 8.08 -0.63 -4.28
C PHE A 228 9.23 -1.67 -4.23
N THR A 229 10.42 -1.33 -4.66
CA THR A 229 11.59 -2.23 -4.67
C THR A 229 11.83 -2.92 -3.31
N PRO A 230 11.77 -2.24 -2.14
CA PRO A 230 11.97 -2.90 -0.86
C PRO A 230 10.87 -3.93 -0.56
N GLU A 231 9.64 -3.67 -0.94
CA GLU A 231 8.50 -4.57 -0.69
C GLU A 231 8.50 -5.76 -1.66
N ILE A 232 8.97 -5.57 -2.89
CA ILE A 232 9.08 -6.66 -3.87
C ILE A 232 10.26 -7.58 -3.55
N PHE A 233 11.44 -7.03 -3.33
CA PHE A 233 12.69 -7.81 -3.26
C PHE A 233 13.18 -8.03 -1.82
N MET A 234 13.26 -6.96 -1.01
CA MET A 234 13.80 -7.07 0.34
C MET A 234 12.86 -7.86 1.26
N TRP A 235 11.55 -7.63 1.15
CA TRP A 235 10.55 -8.40 1.89
C TRP A 235 10.60 -9.89 1.50
N ALA A 236 10.62 -10.21 0.21
CA ALA A 236 10.76 -11.59 -0.27
C ALA A 236 12.08 -12.27 0.13
N SER A 237 13.13 -11.48 0.35
CA SER A 237 14.42 -11.97 0.89
C SER A 237 14.44 -12.10 2.41
N GLN A 238 13.31 -11.83 3.10
CA GLN A 238 13.23 -11.82 4.56
C GLN A 238 14.20 -10.82 5.21
N CYS A 239 14.41 -9.67 4.54
CA CYS A 239 15.21 -8.57 5.07
C CYS A 239 14.44 -7.84 6.17
N GLN A 240 15.03 -7.71 7.35
CA GLN A 240 14.38 -7.14 8.52
C GLN A 240 14.41 -5.60 8.52
N ALA A 241 13.82 -5.00 7.48
CA ALA A 241 13.72 -3.55 7.36
C ALA A 241 12.53 -2.95 8.13
N ASN A 242 11.50 -3.75 8.39
CA ASN A 242 10.23 -3.29 8.95
C ASN A 242 9.66 -4.28 9.98
N GLY A 243 10.53 -4.85 10.84
CA GLY A 243 10.15 -5.88 11.83
C GLY A 243 9.39 -5.29 13.01
N ILE A 244 8.09 -5.02 12.86
CA ILE A 244 7.24 -4.54 13.96
C ILE A 244 7.04 -5.68 14.96
N THR A 245 7.58 -5.52 16.17
CA THR A 245 7.52 -6.53 17.25
C THR A 245 6.56 -6.14 18.38
N GLY A 246 5.93 -4.97 18.29
CA GLY A 246 4.96 -4.47 19.25
C GLY A 246 4.46 -3.08 18.90
N ILE A 247 3.50 -2.56 19.66
CA ILE A 247 2.85 -1.25 19.42
C ILE A 247 3.88 -0.10 19.34
N ARG A 248 5.00 -0.24 20.05
CA ARG A 248 6.08 0.76 20.11
C ARG A 248 7.46 0.13 19.93
N ALA A 249 7.56 -1.04 19.34
CA ALA A 249 8.82 -1.74 19.17
C ALA A 249 8.99 -2.19 17.71
N VAL A 250 10.15 -1.90 17.15
CA VAL A 250 10.53 -2.31 15.78
C VAL A 250 11.96 -2.78 15.77
N THR A 251 12.23 -3.88 15.08
CA THR A 251 13.57 -4.34 14.76
C THR A 251 13.91 -3.92 13.33
N VAL A 252 15.06 -3.28 13.16
CA VAL A 252 15.58 -2.82 11.87
C VAL A 252 17.00 -3.32 11.70
N ASN A 253 17.19 -4.32 10.84
CA ASN A 253 18.51 -4.89 10.54
C ASN A 253 18.68 -5.12 9.03
N VAL A 254 18.90 -4.02 8.29
CA VAL A 254 19.08 -4.08 6.82
C VAL A 254 20.51 -4.41 6.39
N THR A 255 21.42 -4.62 7.34
CA THR A 255 22.79 -5.08 7.08
C THR A 255 22.96 -6.59 7.26
N SER A 256 21.90 -7.31 7.61
CA SER A 256 21.87 -8.76 7.73
C SER A 256 22.15 -9.46 6.39
N SER A 257 22.55 -10.74 6.43
CA SER A 257 22.79 -11.56 5.23
C SER A 257 21.58 -11.62 4.30
N ASN A 258 20.35 -11.61 4.85
CA ASN A 258 19.12 -11.62 4.06
C ASN A 258 18.96 -10.35 3.21
N CYS A 259 19.39 -9.20 3.72
CA CYS A 259 19.33 -7.93 3.01
C CYS A 259 20.50 -7.78 2.03
N THR A 260 21.73 -8.09 2.49
CA THR A 260 22.95 -7.89 1.69
C THR A 260 22.98 -8.82 0.47
N ARG A 261 22.55 -10.08 0.58
CA ARG A 261 22.48 -10.99 -0.57
C ARG A 261 21.52 -10.50 -1.66
N MET A 262 20.37 -9.94 -1.27
CA MET A 262 19.41 -9.38 -2.24
C MET A 262 19.94 -8.08 -2.85
N ALA A 263 20.53 -7.20 -2.05
CA ALA A 263 21.17 -5.98 -2.56
C ALA A 263 22.28 -6.30 -3.56
N SER A 264 23.12 -7.32 -3.29
CA SER A 264 24.17 -7.77 -4.21
C SER A 264 23.62 -8.30 -5.52
N LEU A 265 22.56 -9.14 -5.47
CA LEU A 265 21.86 -9.64 -6.66
C LEU A 265 21.32 -8.49 -7.53
N LEU A 266 20.63 -7.53 -6.91
CA LEU A 266 20.12 -6.37 -7.64
C LEU A 266 21.24 -5.53 -8.24
N ASP A 267 22.35 -5.34 -7.52
CA ASP A 267 23.51 -4.61 -8.02
C ASP A 267 24.14 -5.30 -9.22
N THR A 268 24.31 -6.64 -9.20
CA THR A 268 24.80 -7.44 -10.33
C THR A 268 23.95 -7.19 -11.57
N LEU A 269 22.64 -7.37 -11.45
CA LEU A 269 21.71 -7.23 -12.60
C LEU A 269 21.58 -5.78 -13.11
N ILE A 270 21.72 -4.78 -12.23
CA ILE A 270 21.77 -3.37 -12.62
C ILE A 270 23.05 -3.07 -13.40
N GLN A 271 24.21 -3.58 -12.95
CA GLN A 271 25.50 -3.40 -13.62
C GLN A 271 25.51 -4.06 -15.00
N ASP A 272 24.94 -5.25 -15.12
CA ASP A 272 24.81 -6.00 -16.36
C ASP A 272 23.74 -5.44 -17.30
N LYS A 273 22.94 -4.47 -16.84
CA LYS A 273 21.85 -3.84 -17.59
C LYS A 273 20.67 -4.76 -17.91
N SER A 274 20.55 -5.88 -17.24
CA SER A 274 19.37 -6.75 -17.28
C SER A 274 18.31 -6.37 -16.24
N MET A 275 18.58 -5.41 -15.36
CA MET A 275 17.63 -4.80 -14.43
C MET A 275 17.44 -3.33 -14.77
N SER A 276 16.20 -2.92 -15.07
CA SER A 276 15.88 -1.52 -15.33
C SER A 276 16.02 -0.66 -14.06
N LYS A 277 16.60 0.54 -14.21
CA LYS A 277 16.66 1.55 -13.13
C LYS A 277 15.49 2.52 -13.14
N LEU A 278 14.52 2.31 -14.02
CA LEU A 278 13.32 3.11 -14.14
C LEU A 278 12.22 2.56 -13.25
N SER A 279 11.32 3.43 -12.78
CA SER A 279 10.06 2.99 -12.20
C SER A 279 9.18 2.39 -13.27
N ALA A 280 8.59 1.21 -13.00
CA ALA A 280 7.66 0.52 -13.88
C ALA A 280 6.37 1.31 -14.19
N PHE A 281 6.12 2.38 -13.43
CA PHE A 281 4.98 3.30 -13.63
C PHE A 281 5.37 4.59 -14.35
N SER A 282 6.58 4.68 -14.87
CA SER A 282 7.03 5.85 -15.61
C SER A 282 6.82 5.67 -17.12
N SER A 283 6.41 6.75 -17.79
CA SER A 283 6.33 6.76 -19.25
C SER A 283 7.69 6.50 -19.93
N ALA A 284 8.79 6.69 -19.22
CA ALA A 284 10.13 6.33 -19.68
C ALA A 284 10.30 4.79 -19.74
N PHE A 285 9.82 4.09 -18.72
CA PHE A 285 9.83 2.62 -18.67
C PHE A 285 8.97 2.04 -19.80
N ASP A 286 7.73 2.50 -19.95
CA ASP A 286 6.83 2.04 -21.01
C ASP A 286 7.46 2.20 -22.39
N LYS A 287 8.12 3.32 -22.63
CA LYS A 287 8.75 3.63 -23.91
C LYS A 287 10.01 2.81 -24.16
N GLN A 288 10.82 2.58 -23.12
CA GLN A 288 12.11 1.90 -23.24
C GLN A 288 11.99 0.38 -23.22
N GLU A 289 11.09 -0.16 -22.36
CA GLU A 289 11.04 -1.57 -22.04
C GLU A 289 9.91 -2.32 -22.77
N LYS A 290 9.09 -1.63 -23.56
CA LYS A 290 8.00 -2.25 -24.33
C LYS A 290 8.54 -3.37 -25.22
N GLY A 291 7.99 -4.58 -25.04
CA GLY A 291 8.39 -5.79 -25.76
C GLY A 291 9.76 -6.36 -25.35
N LYS A 292 10.38 -5.85 -24.28
CA LYS A 292 11.72 -6.24 -23.83
C LYS A 292 11.76 -6.82 -22.42
N VAL A 293 10.61 -7.07 -21.80
CA VAL A 293 10.53 -7.69 -20.49
C VAL A 293 10.48 -9.20 -20.64
N LEU A 294 11.55 -9.89 -20.22
CA LEU A 294 11.58 -11.34 -20.14
C LEU A 294 10.94 -11.83 -18.84
N MET A 295 11.32 -11.24 -17.72
CA MET A 295 10.78 -11.54 -16.39
C MET A 295 10.67 -10.26 -15.58
N VAL A 296 9.79 -10.25 -14.57
CA VAL A 296 9.75 -9.21 -13.54
C VAL A 296 9.07 -9.73 -12.27
N PRO A 297 9.77 -9.73 -11.12
CA PRO A 297 9.14 -9.86 -9.83
C PRO A 297 8.26 -8.65 -9.56
N ALA A 298 6.96 -8.88 -9.30
CA ALA A 298 6.00 -7.79 -9.09
C ALA A 298 4.70 -8.32 -8.43
N PRO A 299 3.86 -7.46 -7.84
CA PRO A 299 2.61 -7.88 -7.23
C PRO A 299 1.58 -8.40 -8.25
N VAL A 300 0.57 -9.13 -7.76
CA VAL A 300 -0.49 -9.73 -8.60
C VAL A 300 -1.19 -8.69 -9.49
N TRP A 301 -1.47 -7.49 -8.96
CA TRP A 301 -2.16 -6.42 -9.70
C TRP A 301 -1.33 -5.79 -10.83
N PHE A 302 -0.02 -6.12 -10.90
CA PHE A 302 0.90 -5.55 -11.91
C PHE A 302 0.47 -5.91 -13.34
N ALA A 303 -0.15 -7.07 -13.53
CA ALA A 303 -0.61 -7.51 -14.85
C ALA A 303 -1.58 -6.51 -15.49
N GLY A 304 -2.61 -6.11 -14.77
CA GLY A 304 -3.60 -5.14 -15.27
C GLY A 304 -3.08 -3.70 -15.30
N ALA A 305 -2.20 -3.34 -14.34
CA ALA A 305 -1.69 -1.97 -14.25
C ALA A 305 -0.58 -1.66 -15.25
N VAL A 306 0.24 -2.64 -15.63
CA VAL A 306 1.44 -2.43 -16.44
C VAL A 306 1.41 -3.23 -17.74
N PHE A 307 1.19 -4.56 -17.69
CA PHE A 307 1.27 -5.38 -18.90
C PHE A 307 0.09 -5.17 -19.86
N ASP A 308 -1.15 -5.29 -19.37
CA ASP A 308 -2.37 -5.15 -20.19
C ASP A 308 -2.80 -3.68 -20.35
N SER A 309 -2.19 -2.77 -19.62
CA SER A 309 -2.53 -1.36 -19.68
C SER A 309 -2.13 -0.72 -21.00
N LYS A 310 -3.07 -0.02 -21.64
CA LYS A 310 -2.81 0.78 -22.86
C LYS A 310 -1.85 1.93 -22.62
N SER A 311 -1.81 2.45 -21.40
CA SER A 311 -0.87 3.49 -20.96
C SER A 311 0.43 2.93 -20.41
N GLY A 312 0.54 1.60 -20.22
CA GLY A 312 1.73 0.88 -19.82
C GLY A 312 2.40 0.17 -21.02
N LEU A 313 2.90 -1.03 -20.77
CA LEU A 313 3.61 -1.82 -21.79
C LEU A 313 2.70 -2.27 -22.95
N ASN A 314 1.39 -2.39 -22.71
CA ASN A 314 0.42 -2.86 -23.68
C ASN A 314 0.89 -4.17 -24.36
N THR A 315 1.25 -5.15 -23.51
CA THR A 315 1.76 -6.45 -23.95
C THR A 315 0.61 -7.26 -24.56
N PRO A 316 0.78 -7.87 -25.73
CA PRO A 316 -0.27 -8.69 -26.32
C PRO A 316 -0.68 -9.88 -25.44
N ALA A 317 -1.91 -10.38 -25.62
CA ALA A 317 -2.37 -11.61 -24.99
C ALA A 317 -1.46 -12.81 -25.35
N ASP A 318 -1.55 -13.89 -24.57
CA ASP A 318 -0.78 -15.13 -24.71
C ASP A 318 0.75 -14.98 -24.57
N GLN A 319 1.20 -13.86 -23.97
CA GLN A 319 2.63 -13.67 -23.72
C GLN A 319 3.03 -13.80 -22.26
N ILE A 320 2.19 -13.33 -21.34
CA ILE A 320 2.53 -13.25 -19.93
C ILE A 320 2.00 -14.46 -19.18
N ALA A 321 2.89 -15.09 -18.44
CA ALA A 321 2.59 -16.15 -17.48
C ALA A 321 3.13 -15.79 -16.10
N ALA A 322 2.73 -16.58 -15.09
CA ALA A 322 3.09 -16.34 -13.71
C ALA A 322 3.67 -17.58 -13.03
N ALA A 323 4.62 -17.36 -12.14
CA ALA A 323 5.19 -18.38 -11.27
C ALA A 323 5.34 -17.84 -9.84
N PRO A 324 5.47 -18.71 -8.82
CA PRO A 324 5.87 -18.28 -7.49
C PRO A 324 7.19 -17.50 -7.52
N MET A 325 7.39 -16.63 -6.52
CA MET A 325 8.66 -15.92 -6.36
C MET A 325 9.83 -16.90 -6.24
N PRO A 326 10.99 -16.60 -6.84
CA PRO A 326 12.21 -17.35 -6.59
C PRO A 326 12.55 -17.34 -5.09
N GLN A 327 13.14 -18.41 -4.60
CA GLN A 327 13.46 -18.57 -3.17
C GLN A 327 14.97 -18.68 -2.94
N TRP A 328 15.44 -18.25 -1.78
CA TRP A 328 16.82 -18.52 -1.39
C TRP A 328 16.95 -19.99 -0.98
N PRO A 329 17.96 -20.74 -1.50
CA PRO A 329 18.20 -22.11 -1.08
C PRO A 329 18.35 -22.23 0.44
N GLY A 330 17.64 -23.20 1.05
CA GLY A 330 17.66 -23.43 2.49
C GLY A 330 16.84 -22.45 3.34
N SER A 331 16.18 -21.46 2.73
CA SER A 331 15.25 -20.56 3.43
C SER A 331 13.80 -21.09 3.35
N THR A 332 12.97 -20.75 4.33
CA THR A 332 11.52 -20.92 4.21
C THR A 332 11.00 -20.08 3.04
N PRO A 333 10.10 -20.60 2.21
CA PRO A 333 9.50 -19.84 1.12
C PRO A 333 8.87 -18.53 1.62
N ALA A 334 9.19 -17.45 0.94
CA ALA A 334 8.75 -16.10 1.30
C ALA A 334 8.49 -15.25 0.06
N THR A 335 7.52 -14.37 0.17
CA THR A 335 7.25 -13.31 -0.80
C THR A 335 6.92 -12.01 -0.09
N GLY A 336 6.96 -10.89 -0.82
CA GLY A 336 6.50 -9.60 -0.35
C GLY A 336 5.00 -9.38 -0.61
N ASP A 337 4.51 -8.24 -0.16
CA ASP A 337 3.13 -7.78 -0.36
C ASP A 337 3.16 -6.27 -0.60
N VAL A 338 2.64 -5.80 -1.74
CA VAL A 338 2.78 -4.41 -2.19
C VAL A 338 1.42 -3.75 -2.32
N GLY A 339 1.06 -2.90 -1.35
CA GLY A 339 -0.22 -2.22 -1.33
C GLY A 339 -1.38 -3.17 -1.03
N GLY A 340 -2.32 -3.30 -1.97
CA GLY A 340 -3.57 -4.07 -1.80
C GLY A 340 -4.68 -3.26 -1.17
N GLY A 341 -4.36 -2.11 -0.60
CA GLY A 341 -5.26 -1.08 -0.11
C GLY A 341 -6.22 -1.49 0.99
N THR A 342 -6.72 -0.49 1.68
CA THR A 342 -7.61 -0.65 2.83
C THR A 342 -8.77 0.34 2.77
N TRP A 343 -9.94 -0.10 3.21
CA TRP A 343 -11.12 0.73 3.40
C TRP A 343 -11.26 1.04 4.88
N LEU A 344 -11.09 2.31 5.23
CA LEU A 344 -11.24 2.81 6.59
C LEU A 344 -12.63 3.45 6.76
N LEU A 345 -13.25 3.17 7.90
CA LEU A 345 -14.51 3.77 8.32
C LEU A 345 -14.21 4.84 9.37
N SER A 346 -14.59 6.08 9.09
CA SER A 346 -14.38 7.18 10.04
C SER A 346 -15.17 7.00 11.33
N ALA A 347 -14.50 7.10 12.46
CA ALA A 347 -15.13 7.14 13.78
C ALA A 347 -16.00 8.39 13.99
N HIS A 348 -15.77 9.43 13.18
CA HIS A 348 -16.52 10.70 13.19
C HIS A 348 -17.74 10.69 12.25
N SER A 349 -17.99 9.57 11.54
CA SER A 349 -19.11 9.49 10.58
C SER A 349 -20.45 9.67 11.27
N ALA A 350 -21.25 10.62 10.77
CA ALA A 350 -22.65 10.76 11.11
C ALA A 350 -23.58 9.81 10.32
N HIS A 351 -23.03 9.03 9.39
CA HIS A 351 -23.73 8.13 8.47
C HIS A 351 -23.23 6.68 8.60
N LEU A 352 -22.95 6.24 9.82
CA LEU A 352 -22.21 5.02 10.12
C LEU A 352 -22.80 3.76 9.47
N THR A 353 -24.15 3.60 9.51
CA THR A 353 -24.82 2.45 8.88
C THR A 353 -24.61 2.44 7.36
N ALA A 354 -24.77 3.58 6.70
CA ALA A 354 -24.55 3.68 5.26
C ALA A 354 -23.07 3.44 4.90
N ALA A 355 -22.16 3.93 5.73
CA ALA A 355 -20.72 3.74 5.56
C ALA A 355 -20.30 2.27 5.72
N VAL A 356 -20.85 1.55 6.71
CA VAL A 356 -20.67 0.11 6.90
C VAL A 356 -21.19 -0.66 5.69
N ASN A 357 -22.41 -0.40 5.25
CA ASN A 357 -22.99 -1.06 4.07
C ASN A 357 -22.13 -0.81 2.82
N PHE A 358 -21.57 0.39 2.68
CA PHE A 358 -20.68 0.72 1.57
C PHE A 358 -19.40 -0.12 1.61
N ILE A 359 -18.67 -0.13 2.75
CA ILE A 359 -17.39 -0.87 2.82
C ILE A 359 -17.58 -2.38 2.74
N GLU A 360 -18.66 -2.93 3.31
CA GLU A 360 -19.02 -4.35 3.14
C GLU A 360 -19.24 -4.66 1.66
N TRP A 361 -20.06 -3.86 0.97
CA TRP A 361 -20.40 -4.10 -0.42
C TRP A 361 -19.15 -4.01 -1.32
N VAL A 362 -18.36 -2.94 -1.23
CA VAL A 362 -17.20 -2.76 -2.11
C VAL A 362 -16.09 -3.79 -1.86
N THR A 363 -16.07 -4.43 -0.70
CA THR A 363 -15.06 -5.46 -0.39
C THR A 363 -15.54 -6.90 -0.64
N THR A 364 -16.86 -7.12 -0.79
CA THR A 364 -17.41 -8.49 -0.86
C THR A 364 -18.25 -8.77 -2.10
N ASN A 365 -18.72 -7.73 -2.83
CA ASN A 365 -19.65 -7.91 -3.93
C ASN A 365 -18.93 -8.23 -5.25
N ASP A 366 -19.35 -9.29 -5.93
CA ASP A 366 -18.74 -9.76 -7.18
C ASP A 366 -18.85 -8.72 -8.31
N ALA A 367 -19.90 -7.90 -8.37
CA ALA A 367 -20.05 -6.86 -9.39
C ALA A 367 -18.93 -5.80 -9.38
N TYR A 368 -18.18 -5.70 -8.27
CA TYR A 368 -16.95 -4.94 -8.24
C TYR A 368 -15.73 -5.85 -8.10
N GLN A 369 -15.71 -6.69 -7.06
CA GLN A 369 -14.50 -7.43 -6.69
C GLN A 369 -14.11 -8.52 -7.71
N ALA A 370 -15.08 -9.19 -8.33
CA ALA A 370 -14.78 -10.19 -9.37
C ALA A 370 -14.65 -9.59 -10.77
N ASP A 371 -15.46 -8.55 -11.08
CA ASP A 371 -15.63 -8.09 -12.46
C ASP A 371 -14.81 -6.83 -12.78
N LEU A 372 -14.51 -5.98 -11.79
CA LEU A 372 -13.91 -4.66 -11.99
C LEU A 372 -12.63 -4.40 -11.18
N ALA A 373 -12.38 -5.17 -10.11
CA ALA A 373 -11.22 -4.92 -9.27
C ALA A 373 -9.91 -5.27 -10.01
N PRO A 374 -8.87 -4.40 -9.92
CA PRO A 374 -7.62 -4.61 -10.66
C PRO A 374 -6.74 -5.71 -10.07
N GLY A 375 -6.97 -6.11 -8.81
CA GLY A 375 -6.16 -7.05 -8.05
C GLY A 375 -6.96 -8.20 -7.46
N LEU A 376 -6.26 -9.13 -6.79
CA LEU A 376 -6.86 -10.30 -6.14
C LEU A 376 -7.70 -9.87 -4.93
N PRO A 377 -9.04 -10.06 -4.91
CA PRO A 377 -9.86 -9.69 -3.77
C PRO A 377 -9.38 -10.29 -2.45
N ALA A 378 -9.40 -9.52 -1.36
CA ALA A 378 -9.08 -10.01 -0.02
C ALA A 378 -10.18 -10.90 0.56
N TYR A 379 -11.43 -10.72 0.10
CA TYR A 379 -12.58 -11.56 0.45
C TYR A 379 -12.52 -12.87 -0.34
N ALA A 380 -12.36 -14.02 0.33
CA ALA A 380 -12.04 -15.29 -0.31
C ALA A 380 -13.09 -15.78 -1.35
N PRO A 381 -14.43 -15.62 -1.14
CA PRO A 381 -15.39 -15.98 -2.17
C PRO A 381 -15.20 -15.17 -3.47
N ALA A 382 -14.99 -13.85 -3.36
CA ALA A 382 -14.76 -12.99 -4.51
C ALA A 382 -13.39 -13.26 -5.18
N ALA A 383 -12.35 -13.60 -4.40
CA ALA A 383 -11.06 -14.04 -4.95
C ALA A 383 -11.18 -15.26 -5.86
N LYS A 384 -12.00 -16.23 -5.47
CA LYS A 384 -12.30 -17.40 -6.30
C LYS A 384 -13.00 -17.03 -7.60
N ALA A 385 -13.97 -16.11 -7.55
CA ALA A 385 -14.69 -15.63 -8.73
C ALA A 385 -13.75 -14.83 -9.66
N TRP A 386 -12.91 -13.95 -9.08
CA TRP A 386 -11.91 -13.17 -9.82
C TRP A 386 -10.92 -14.07 -10.56
N LEU A 387 -10.33 -15.08 -9.91
CA LEU A 387 -9.41 -16.04 -10.55
C LEU A 387 -10.07 -16.79 -11.71
N ALA A 388 -11.33 -17.22 -11.52
CA ALA A 388 -12.09 -17.85 -12.60
C ALA A 388 -12.40 -16.87 -13.76
N GLY A 389 -12.53 -15.58 -13.46
CA GLY A 389 -12.64 -14.50 -14.44
C GLY A 389 -11.37 -14.31 -15.25
N GLN A 390 -10.19 -14.31 -14.59
CA GLN A 390 -8.89 -14.16 -15.27
C GLN A 390 -8.65 -15.25 -16.32
N GLN A 391 -9.02 -16.50 -16.02
CA GLN A 391 -8.95 -17.58 -17.02
C GLN A 391 -9.83 -17.33 -18.26
N LYS A 392 -11.04 -16.79 -18.05
CA LYS A 392 -12.00 -16.52 -19.15
C LYS A 392 -11.58 -15.36 -20.04
N ILE A 393 -10.85 -14.38 -19.50
CA ILE A 393 -10.36 -13.21 -20.27
C ILE A 393 -9.37 -13.66 -21.35
N GLY A 394 -8.63 -14.76 -21.14
CA GLY A 394 -7.69 -15.30 -22.14
C GLY A 394 -6.49 -14.38 -22.40
N TYR A 395 -6.12 -13.54 -21.44
CA TYR A 395 -4.96 -12.66 -21.59
C TYR A 395 -3.64 -13.36 -21.31
N PHE A 396 -3.63 -14.25 -20.31
CA PHE A 396 -2.41 -14.93 -19.86
C PHE A 396 -2.08 -16.15 -20.74
N ALA A 397 -0.79 -16.41 -20.92
CA ALA A 397 -0.28 -17.57 -21.64
C ALA A 397 -0.55 -18.90 -20.90
N ASP A 398 -0.74 -18.85 -19.58
CA ASP A 398 -1.03 -19.97 -18.69
C ASP A 398 -2.06 -19.59 -17.63
N ASP A 399 -2.59 -20.60 -16.91
CA ASP A 399 -3.43 -20.39 -15.73
C ASP A 399 -2.59 -19.83 -14.58
N ILE A 400 -2.84 -18.59 -14.18
CA ILE A 400 -2.13 -17.92 -13.10
C ILE A 400 -2.61 -18.37 -11.69
N ALA A 401 -3.77 -19.01 -11.57
CA ALA A 401 -4.39 -19.32 -10.29
C ALA A 401 -3.50 -20.17 -9.36
N PRO A 402 -2.77 -21.20 -9.81
CA PRO A 402 -1.88 -21.96 -8.94
C PRO A 402 -0.76 -21.12 -8.33
N ALA A 403 -0.14 -20.25 -9.16
CA ALA A 403 0.93 -19.36 -8.68
C ALA A 403 0.40 -18.34 -7.66
N VAL A 404 -0.74 -17.69 -7.96
CA VAL A 404 -1.39 -16.73 -7.06
C VAL A 404 -1.77 -17.37 -5.72
N GLN A 405 -2.36 -18.57 -5.74
CA GLN A 405 -2.73 -19.30 -4.51
C GLN A 405 -1.50 -19.64 -3.67
N GLN A 406 -0.42 -20.08 -4.31
CA GLN A 406 0.82 -20.42 -3.61
C GLN A 406 1.44 -19.20 -2.94
N VAL A 407 1.62 -18.08 -3.66
CA VAL A 407 2.26 -16.88 -3.10
C VAL A 407 1.41 -16.19 -2.04
N SER A 408 0.08 -16.28 -2.11
CA SER A 408 -0.81 -15.74 -1.08
C SER A 408 -0.58 -16.36 0.29
N GLY A 409 -0.11 -17.62 0.35
CA GLY A 409 0.27 -18.29 1.60
C GLY A 409 1.74 -18.09 2.00
N GLN A 410 2.53 -17.33 1.24
CA GLN A 410 3.97 -17.17 1.43
C GLN A 410 4.40 -15.76 1.78
N VAL A 411 3.46 -14.82 1.98
CA VAL A 411 3.81 -13.46 2.44
C VAL A 411 4.53 -13.57 3.79
N TRP A 412 5.78 -13.07 3.84
CA TRP A 412 6.59 -13.21 5.04
C TRP A 412 6.09 -12.29 6.17
N SER A 413 5.69 -12.88 7.29
CA SER A 413 5.11 -12.19 8.44
C SER A 413 6.13 -11.38 9.27
N GLY A 414 7.42 -11.48 8.98
CA GLY A 414 8.46 -10.68 9.64
C GLY A 414 8.56 -9.22 9.16
N TRP A 415 7.79 -8.85 8.13
CA TRP A 415 7.59 -7.47 7.71
C TRP A 415 6.27 -6.97 8.28
N GLY A 416 6.32 -5.98 9.17
CA GLY A 416 5.13 -5.46 9.84
C GLY A 416 4.62 -4.17 9.19
N TYR A 417 3.51 -3.67 9.71
CA TYR A 417 2.81 -2.48 9.21
C TYR A 417 3.05 -1.31 10.16
N GLY A 418 4.09 -0.51 9.90
CA GLY A 418 4.55 0.58 10.76
C GLY A 418 3.88 1.93 10.46
N LYS A 419 4.05 2.90 11.38
CA LYS A 419 3.58 4.30 11.21
C LYS A 419 4.44 5.11 10.24
N PHE A 420 5.22 4.46 9.41
CA PHE A 420 6.10 5.08 8.42
C PHE A 420 6.12 4.23 7.16
N SER A 421 6.21 4.88 6.00
CA SER A 421 6.25 4.20 4.71
C SER A 421 7.67 3.82 4.32
N GLN A 422 7.91 2.54 4.04
CA GLN A 422 9.17 2.08 3.47
C GLN A 422 9.38 2.58 2.04
N GLU A 423 8.32 2.76 1.28
CA GLU A 423 8.35 3.32 -0.07
C GLU A 423 8.90 4.75 -0.06
N ALA A 424 8.35 5.61 0.82
CA ALA A 424 8.81 6.99 0.96
C ALA A 424 10.28 7.06 1.41
N ILE A 425 10.68 6.19 2.35
CA ILE A 425 12.07 6.14 2.84
C ILE A 425 13.01 5.66 1.73
N TRP A 426 12.64 4.63 0.98
CA TRP A 426 13.42 4.12 -0.15
C TRP A 426 13.55 5.15 -1.26
N ALA A 427 12.44 5.79 -1.63
CA ALA A 427 12.42 6.87 -2.62
C ALA A 427 13.36 8.03 -2.27
N ALA A 428 13.41 8.40 -0.99
CA ALA A 428 14.27 9.49 -0.53
C ALA A 428 15.75 9.09 -0.38
N THR A 429 16.04 7.83 -0.05
CA THR A 429 17.37 7.40 0.40
C THR A 429 18.12 6.59 -0.65
N ILE A 430 17.43 5.69 -1.36
CA ILE A 430 18.05 4.70 -2.26
C ILE A 430 17.84 5.03 -3.74
N THR A 431 16.62 5.34 -4.15
CA THR A 431 16.28 5.57 -5.56
C THR A 431 17.17 6.61 -6.25
N PRO A 432 17.51 7.76 -5.63
CA PRO A 432 18.42 8.74 -6.25
C PRO A 432 19.83 8.17 -6.48
N GLY A 433 20.29 7.31 -5.58
CA GLY A 433 21.57 6.63 -5.70
C GLY A 433 21.60 5.60 -6.84
N ILE A 434 20.54 4.80 -7.01
CA ILE A 434 20.40 3.85 -8.14
C ILE A 434 20.48 4.63 -9.46
N THR A 435 19.76 5.74 -9.57
CA THR A 435 19.77 6.60 -10.75
C THR A 435 21.18 7.15 -11.03
N ALA A 436 21.92 7.52 -9.97
CA ALA A 436 23.32 7.99 -10.04
C ALA A 436 24.36 6.87 -10.24
N GLY A 437 23.93 5.59 -10.32
CA GLY A 437 24.81 4.44 -10.51
C GLY A 437 25.53 3.96 -9.26
N LYS A 438 25.04 4.32 -8.05
CA LYS A 438 25.55 3.78 -6.79
C LYS A 438 25.02 2.37 -6.55
N SER A 439 25.80 1.55 -5.88
CA SER A 439 25.43 0.20 -5.44
C SER A 439 24.40 0.28 -4.31
N ILE A 440 23.33 -0.50 -4.40
CA ILE A 440 22.29 -0.65 -3.34
C ILE A 440 22.97 -1.16 -2.07
N LEU A 441 23.85 -2.17 -2.18
CA LEU A 441 24.59 -2.73 -1.06
C LEU A 441 25.36 -1.64 -0.29
N SER A 442 26.02 -0.73 -1.01
CA SER A 442 26.76 0.36 -0.39
C SER A 442 25.89 1.39 0.33
N MET A 443 24.59 1.47 -0.01
CA MET A 443 23.63 2.41 0.55
C MET A 443 22.80 1.83 1.70
N LEU A 444 22.88 0.52 1.98
CA LEU A 444 22.12 -0.11 3.08
C LEU A 444 22.35 0.56 4.45
N PRO A 445 23.57 0.98 4.84
CA PRO A 445 23.76 1.70 6.12
C PRO A 445 23.01 3.04 6.17
N ALA A 446 22.91 3.75 5.07
CA ALA A 446 22.12 4.98 4.99
C ALA A 446 20.62 4.70 5.10
N TRP A 447 20.15 3.62 4.47
CA TRP A 447 18.76 3.16 4.59
C TRP A 447 18.44 2.74 6.03
N GLN A 448 19.32 1.96 6.70
CA GLN A 448 19.22 1.62 8.12
C GLN A 448 19.01 2.88 8.98
N THR A 449 19.88 3.88 8.77
CA THR A 449 19.80 5.14 9.51
C THR A 449 18.50 5.89 9.26
N ALA A 450 18.06 5.95 8.01
CA ALA A 450 16.80 6.61 7.64
C ALA A 450 15.61 5.93 8.31
N ILE A 451 15.49 4.60 8.20
CA ILE A 451 14.41 3.84 8.85
C ILE A 451 14.41 4.08 10.36
N THR A 452 15.59 4.00 11.01
CA THR A 452 15.73 4.24 12.45
C THR A 452 15.23 5.63 12.85
N ASN A 453 15.55 6.66 12.07
CA ASN A 453 15.12 8.03 12.33
C ASN A 453 13.60 8.18 12.19
N TYR A 454 13.01 7.64 11.10
CA TYR A 454 11.55 7.67 10.90
C TYR A 454 10.81 6.89 11.98
N ALA A 455 11.28 5.68 12.31
CA ALA A 455 10.68 4.87 13.37
C ALA A 455 10.74 5.57 14.74
N THR A 456 11.88 6.17 15.09
CA THR A 456 12.05 6.94 16.34
C THR A 456 11.11 8.15 16.37
N ALA A 457 11.00 8.91 15.28
CA ALA A 457 10.09 10.03 15.15
C ALA A 457 8.62 9.60 15.27
N ALA A 458 8.27 8.41 14.79
CA ALA A 458 6.96 7.80 14.94
C ALA A 458 6.68 7.19 16.34
N GLY A 459 7.63 7.30 17.26
CA GLY A 459 7.51 6.87 18.66
C GLY A 459 7.84 5.40 18.92
N TYR A 460 8.56 4.74 18.00
CA TYR A 460 9.07 3.39 18.21
C TYR A 460 10.37 3.36 19.00
N GLN A 461 10.53 2.31 19.80
CA GLN A 461 11.83 1.85 20.30
C GLN A 461 12.46 0.96 19.25
N VAL A 462 13.60 1.34 18.72
CA VAL A 462 14.28 0.63 17.63
C VAL A 462 15.35 -0.30 18.18
N SER A 463 15.33 -1.56 17.78
CA SER A 463 16.42 -2.55 17.98
C SER A 463 17.05 -2.91 16.62
N HIS A 464 18.29 -3.41 16.67
CA HIS A 464 19.08 -3.78 15.48
C HIS A 464 19.48 -5.24 15.53
#